data_d9449c9f3c2c39741463e3cb4771a1b5
#
_entry.id   d9449c9f3c2c39741463e3cb4771a1b5
#
_cell.length_a   1.000
_cell.length_b   1.000
_cell.length_c   1.000
_cell.angle_alpha   90.00
_cell.angle_beta   90.00
_cell.angle_gamma   90.00
#
_symmetry.space_group_name_H-M   'P 1'
#
loop_
_entity.id
_entity.type
_entity.pdbx_description
1 polymer ?
#
loop_
_entity_poly.entity_id
_entity_poly.type
_entity_poly.pdbx_seq_one_letter_code
_entity_poly.pdbx_strand_id
1 'polypeptide(L)'
;MARRRVAPCRPRSDESPERAADPAAARAAAVALLARRDLPSGELRERLDSRGFAPQATAEALSALASEGALNDERYAHNYVAYQAGRGKGPVRITADLRARGLPQELIEAALAAGVDWRAQAAAARVRRFGRSSPATLREKARQARFLQYRGFSADHIRAATGADPDTD
;
A
#
# COMPACT_ATOMS: atom_id res chain seq x y z
N MET A 1 -43.98 -14.11 28.40
CA MET A 1 -42.94 -13.58 27.48
C MET A 1 -41.60 -13.98 28.03
N ALA A 2 -40.97 -15.01 27.45
CA ALA A 2 -39.70 -15.55 27.93
C ALA A 2 -38.56 -14.79 27.24
N ARG A 3 -37.72 -14.10 28.00
CA ARG A 3 -36.51 -13.44 27.55
C ARG A 3 -35.46 -14.52 27.17
N ARG A 4 -35.17 -14.66 25.88
CA ARG A 4 -34.05 -15.47 25.39
C ARG A 4 -32.75 -14.84 25.95
N ARG A 5 -32.06 -15.55 26.83
CA ARG A 5 -30.70 -15.24 27.25
C ARG A 5 -29.79 -15.53 26.05
N VAL A 6 -29.20 -14.48 25.50
CA VAL A 6 -28.10 -14.60 24.55
C VAL A 6 -26.90 -15.15 25.34
N ALA A 7 -26.45 -16.33 25.00
CA ALA A 7 -25.26 -16.91 25.61
C ALA A 7 -24.04 -16.04 25.25
N PRO A 8 -23.11 -15.75 26.15
CA PRO A 8 -21.88 -15.06 25.85
C PRO A 8 -21.09 -15.91 24.85
N CYS A 9 -20.62 -15.25 23.77
CA CYS A 9 -19.72 -15.84 22.79
C CYS A 9 -18.50 -16.41 23.54
N ARG A 10 -18.29 -17.73 23.50
CA ARG A 10 -17.09 -18.34 24.06
C ARG A 10 -15.89 -17.79 23.29
N PRO A 11 -14.85 -17.26 23.97
CA PRO A 11 -13.60 -16.93 23.30
C PRO A 11 -13.09 -18.20 22.61
N ARG A 12 -12.62 -18.06 21.37
CA ARG A 12 -12.01 -19.16 20.65
C ARG A 12 -10.82 -19.65 21.48
N SER A 13 -10.67 -20.95 21.62
CA SER A 13 -9.66 -21.65 22.43
C SER A 13 -8.20 -21.36 22.03
N ASP A 14 -7.97 -20.35 21.20
CA ASP A 14 -6.69 -19.92 20.64
C ASP A 14 -6.13 -18.65 21.35
N GLU A 15 -6.85 -18.05 22.29
CA GLU A 15 -6.53 -16.79 22.98
C GLU A 15 -6.02 -17.01 24.42
N SER A 16 -5.09 -17.95 24.66
CA SER A 16 -4.45 -18.03 25.96
C SER A 16 -3.44 -16.90 26.16
N PRO A 17 -3.34 -16.28 27.35
CA PRO A 17 -2.33 -15.25 27.64
C PRO A 17 -0.90 -15.70 27.36
N GLU A 18 -0.61 -16.99 27.56
CA GLU A 18 0.70 -17.59 27.28
C GLU A 18 1.00 -17.58 25.77
N ARG A 19 0.03 -17.92 24.93
CA ARG A 19 0.19 -17.86 23.48
C ARG A 19 0.31 -16.43 22.96
N ALA A 20 -0.43 -15.50 23.56
CA ALA A 20 -0.34 -14.09 23.22
C ALA A 20 1.07 -13.54 23.43
N ALA A 21 1.77 -14.01 24.46
CA ALA A 21 3.13 -13.60 24.81
C ALA A 21 4.24 -14.43 24.12
N ASP A 22 3.88 -15.48 23.34
CA ASP A 22 4.84 -16.39 22.72
C ASP A 22 5.33 -15.85 21.34
N PRO A 23 6.61 -15.45 21.20
CA PRO A 23 7.17 -15.00 19.94
C PRO A 23 7.17 -16.09 18.84
N ALA A 24 7.29 -17.36 19.22
CA ALA A 24 7.29 -18.45 18.26
C ALA A 24 5.88 -18.65 17.66
N ALA A 25 4.82 -18.51 18.45
CA ALA A 25 3.45 -18.52 17.98
C ALA A 25 3.14 -17.32 17.08
N ALA A 26 3.61 -16.10 17.46
CA ALA A 26 3.50 -14.89 16.66
C ALA A 26 4.21 -15.06 15.30
N ARG A 27 5.45 -15.62 15.30
CA ARG A 27 6.22 -15.92 14.09
C ARG A 27 5.50 -16.91 13.18
N ALA A 28 4.97 -18.00 13.71
CA ALA A 28 4.21 -18.98 12.92
C ALA A 28 2.98 -18.35 12.27
N ALA A 29 2.26 -17.48 13.00
CA ALA A 29 1.13 -16.75 12.47
C ALA A 29 1.53 -15.75 11.36
N ALA A 30 2.68 -15.07 11.53
CA ALA A 30 3.24 -14.16 10.53
C ALA A 30 3.64 -14.90 9.25
N VAL A 31 4.34 -16.02 9.34
CA VAL A 31 4.71 -16.88 8.20
C VAL A 31 3.47 -17.34 7.44
N ALA A 32 2.42 -17.77 8.13
CA ALA A 32 1.18 -18.16 7.49
C ALA A 32 0.47 -17.02 6.75
N LEU A 33 0.68 -15.75 7.19
CA LEU A 33 0.18 -14.58 6.47
C LEU A 33 1.04 -14.28 5.23
N LEU A 34 2.37 -14.30 5.38
CA LEU A 34 3.33 -14.05 4.28
C LEU A 34 3.24 -15.12 3.18
N ALA A 35 2.92 -16.37 3.53
CA ALA A 35 2.72 -17.44 2.55
C ALA A 35 1.54 -17.19 1.59
N ARG A 36 0.60 -16.32 1.96
CA ARG A 36 -0.55 -15.98 1.11
C ARG A 36 -0.26 -14.81 0.17
N ARG A 37 0.48 -13.84 0.63
CA ARG A 37 0.92 -12.67 -0.14
C ARG A 37 2.03 -11.94 0.60
N ASP A 38 2.84 -11.20 -0.14
CA ASP A 38 3.82 -10.29 0.42
C ASP A 38 3.12 -9.18 1.23
N LEU A 39 3.63 -8.87 2.41
CA LEU A 39 3.08 -7.90 3.35
C LEU A 39 4.22 -7.05 3.91
N PRO A 40 4.04 -5.74 4.09
CA PRO A 40 5.00 -4.91 4.81
C PRO A 40 4.90 -5.11 6.32
N SER A 41 5.97 -4.76 7.03
CA SER A 41 6.08 -4.93 8.49
C SER A 41 4.95 -4.25 9.26
N GLY A 42 4.53 -3.05 8.85
CA GLY A 42 3.43 -2.31 9.47
C GLY A 42 2.10 -3.07 9.37
N GLU A 43 1.71 -3.51 8.17
CA GLU A 43 0.47 -4.26 7.96
C GLU A 43 0.53 -5.64 8.67
N LEU A 44 1.70 -6.28 8.71
CA LEU A 44 1.88 -7.55 9.39
C LEU A 44 1.73 -7.40 10.90
N ARG A 45 2.29 -6.32 11.48
CA ARG A 45 2.13 -5.95 12.90
C ARG A 45 0.65 -5.78 13.26
N GLU A 46 -0.08 -4.94 12.54
CA GLU A 46 -1.51 -4.71 12.79
C GLU A 46 -2.33 -6.00 12.77
N ARG A 47 -1.98 -6.93 11.86
CA ARG A 47 -2.64 -8.24 11.76
C ARG A 47 -2.33 -9.18 12.90
N LEU A 48 -1.12 -9.13 13.46
CA LEU A 48 -0.74 -9.90 14.64
C LEU A 48 -1.39 -9.31 15.90
N ASP A 49 -1.37 -7.98 16.04
CA ASP A 49 -2.01 -7.28 17.14
C ASP A 49 -3.53 -7.55 17.16
N SER A 50 -4.19 -7.53 15.98
CA SER A 50 -5.61 -7.86 15.85
C SER A 50 -5.95 -9.32 16.16
N ARG A 51 -4.95 -10.21 16.21
CA ARG A 51 -5.06 -11.61 16.66
C ARG A 51 -4.72 -11.82 18.12
N GLY A 52 -4.48 -10.72 18.85
CA GLY A 52 -4.24 -10.74 20.28
C GLY A 52 -2.79 -11.06 20.69
N PHE A 53 -1.81 -11.03 19.75
CA PHE A 53 -0.40 -11.17 20.13
C PHE A 53 0.10 -9.93 20.86
N ALA A 54 0.90 -10.14 21.91
CA ALA A 54 1.50 -9.07 22.68
C ALA A 54 2.50 -8.29 21.83
N PRO A 55 2.62 -6.95 22.01
CA PRO A 55 3.52 -6.12 21.23
C PRO A 55 4.98 -6.60 21.24
N GLN A 56 5.45 -7.12 22.37
CA GLN A 56 6.79 -7.67 22.50
C GLN A 56 6.98 -8.92 21.63
N ALA A 57 6.06 -9.88 21.71
CA ALA A 57 6.09 -11.12 20.91
C ALA A 57 6.01 -10.80 19.41
N THR A 58 5.16 -9.83 19.04
CA THR A 58 5.07 -9.33 17.65
C THR A 58 6.39 -8.73 17.20
N ALA A 59 7.01 -7.86 18.01
CA ALA A 59 8.27 -7.21 17.63
C ALA A 59 9.41 -8.21 17.42
N GLU A 60 9.55 -9.19 18.32
CA GLU A 60 10.56 -10.25 18.21
C GLU A 60 10.33 -11.13 16.97
N ALA A 61 9.09 -11.51 16.69
CA ALA A 61 8.73 -12.28 15.50
C ALA A 61 9.07 -11.53 14.21
N LEU A 62 8.73 -10.24 14.11
CA LEU A 62 9.02 -9.43 12.93
C LEU A 62 10.52 -9.21 12.74
N SER A 63 11.27 -8.99 13.84
CA SER A 63 12.73 -8.85 13.80
C SER A 63 13.42 -10.12 13.28
N ALA A 64 12.99 -11.29 13.75
CA ALA A 64 13.50 -12.57 13.27
C ALA A 64 13.23 -12.77 11.77
N LEU A 65 12.00 -12.50 11.31
CA LEU A 65 11.64 -12.62 9.90
C LEU A 65 12.39 -11.62 9.01
N ALA A 66 12.69 -10.43 9.51
CA ALA A 66 13.49 -9.45 8.80
C ALA A 66 14.96 -9.89 8.68
N SER A 67 15.55 -10.43 9.75
CA SER A 67 16.91 -10.94 9.73
C SER A 67 17.10 -12.16 8.80
N GLU A 68 16.06 -12.97 8.65
CA GLU A 68 16.00 -14.10 7.72
C GLU A 68 15.73 -13.68 6.26
N GLY A 69 15.42 -12.38 6.00
CA GLY A 69 15.04 -11.86 4.68
C GLY A 69 13.64 -12.27 4.21
N ALA A 70 12.87 -12.96 5.05
CA ALA A 70 11.48 -13.34 4.77
C ALA A 70 10.55 -12.12 4.78
N LEU A 71 10.83 -11.14 5.64
CA LEU A 71 10.19 -9.83 5.69
C LEU A 71 11.16 -8.77 5.18
N ASN A 72 10.78 -8.02 4.13
CA ASN A 72 11.63 -6.99 3.53
C ASN A 72 10.79 -5.84 2.99
N ASP A 73 10.71 -4.76 3.74
CA ASP A 73 9.90 -3.58 3.39
C ASP A 73 10.42 -2.83 2.17
N GLU A 74 11.74 -2.83 1.94
CA GLU A 74 12.34 -2.21 0.76
C GLU A 74 11.91 -2.96 -0.51
N ARG A 75 12.08 -4.28 -0.54
CA ARG A 75 11.62 -5.12 -1.65
C ARG A 75 10.12 -4.96 -1.89
N TYR A 76 9.33 -4.93 -0.82
CA TYR A 76 7.89 -4.72 -0.90
C TYR A 76 7.56 -3.37 -1.55
N ALA A 77 8.21 -2.28 -1.10
CA ALA A 77 7.99 -0.94 -1.63
C ALA A 77 8.29 -0.87 -3.14
N HIS A 78 9.45 -1.39 -3.56
CA HIS A 78 9.83 -1.42 -4.98
C HIS A 78 8.83 -2.20 -5.85
N ASN A 79 8.45 -3.40 -5.41
CA ASN A 79 7.48 -4.23 -6.12
C ASN A 79 6.11 -3.55 -6.21
N TYR A 80 5.67 -2.92 -5.10
CA TYR A 80 4.40 -2.21 -5.05
C TYR A 80 4.38 -1.01 -6.00
N VAL A 81 5.45 -0.20 -6.00
CA VAL A 81 5.61 0.95 -6.91
C VAL A 81 5.55 0.50 -8.36
N ALA A 82 6.36 -0.50 -8.75
CA ALA A 82 6.40 -1.01 -10.11
C ALA A 82 5.03 -1.53 -10.57
N TYR A 83 4.36 -2.32 -9.73
CA TYR A 83 3.04 -2.87 -10.02
C TYR A 83 1.98 -1.78 -10.19
N GLN A 84 1.92 -0.80 -9.29
CA GLN A 84 0.90 0.24 -9.33
C GLN A 84 1.16 1.27 -10.45
N ALA A 85 2.42 1.61 -10.71
CA ALA A 85 2.81 2.44 -11.85
C ALA A 85 2.36 1.80 -13.18
N GLY A 86 2.60 0.50 -13.36
CA GLY A 86 2.12 -0.26 -14.52
C GLY A 86 0.58 -0.21 -14.69
N ARG A 87 -0.16 -0.08 -13.60
CA ARG A 87 -1.63 0.13 -13.59
C ARG A 87 -2.06 1.58 -13.81
N GLY A 88 -1.11 2.50 -14.00
CA GLY A 88 -1.35 3.92 -14.26
C GLY A 88 -1.74 4.72 -13.02
N LYS A 89 -1.25 4.32 -11.84
CA LYS A 89 -1.29 5.18 -10.65
C LYS A 89 -0.05 6.06 -10.61
N GLY A 90 -0.23 7.31 -10.18
CA GLY A 90 0.85 8.26 -10.00
C GLY A 90 1.50 8.18 -8.61
N PRO A 91 2.68 8.83 -8.44
CA PRO A 91 3.48 8.73 -7.24
C PRO A 91 2.78 9.24 -5.99
N VAL A 92 1.96 10.29 -6.07
CA VAL A 92 1.22 10.86 -4.92
C VAL A 92 0.27 9.82 -4.31
N ARG A 93 -0.46 9.09 -5.16
CA ARG A 93 -1.38 8.06 -4.69
C ARG A 93 -0.64 6.83 -4.14
N ILE A 94 0.45 6.44 -4.78
CA ILE A 94 1.28 5.31 -4.33
C ILE A 94 1.90 5.63 -2.97
N THR A 95 2.38 6.86 -2.76
CA THR A 95 2.87 7.33 -1.45
C THR A 95 1.80 7.19 -0.37
N ALA A 96 0.58 7.67 -0.64
CA ALA A 96 -0.51 7.55 0.31
C ALA A 96 -0.87 6.08 0.63
N ASP A 97 -0.90 5.23 -0.40
CA ASP A 97 -1.19 3.80 -0.24
C ASP A 97 -0.10 3.08 0.60
N LEU A 98 1.19 3.43 0.43
CA LEU A 98 2.31 2.83 1.18
C LEU A 98 2.41 3.36 2.61
N ARG A 99 2.15 4.67 2.83
CA ARG A 99 2.04 5.25 4.18
C ARG A 99 0.93 4.60 5.00
N ALA A 100 -0.23 4.39 4.38
CA ALA A 100 -1.35 3.71 5.03
C ALA A 100 -1.05 2.24 5.40
N ARG A 101 0.01 1.66 4.85
CA ARG A 101 0.52 0.31 5.18
C ARG A 101 1.65 0.32 6.19
N GLY A 102 1.99 1.50 6.74
CA GLY A 102 3.00 1.67 7.77
C GLY A 102 4.45 1.66 7.28
N LEU A 103 4.71 1.91 5.99
CA LEU A 103 6.09 2.01 5.52
C LEU A 103 6.72 3.35 5.90
N PRO A 104 8.01 3.37 6.28
CA PRO A 104 8.78 4.58 6.51
C PRO A 104 8.87 5.45 5.26
N GLN A 105 8.90 6.78 5.47
CA GLN A 105 8.93 7.74 4.35
C GLN A 105 10.16 7.58 3.47
N GLU A 106 11.31 7.30 4.07
CA GLU A 106 12.58 7.12 3.38
C GLU A 106 12.55 5.94 2.39
N LEU A 107 11.93 4.82 2.78
CA LEU A 107 11.76 3.66 1.89
C LEU A 107 10.80 3.95 0.75
N ILE A 108 9.73 4.72 1.02
CA ILE A 108 8.77 5.12 -0.01
C ILE A 108 9.44 6.02 -1.05
N GLU A 109 10.20 7.02 -0.61
CA GLU A 109 10.92 7.94 -1.48
C GLU A 109 11.98 7.22 -2.33
N ALA A 110 12.76 6.34 -1.71
CA ALA A 110 13.75 5.52 -2.42
C ALA A 110 13.09 4.66 -3.51
N ALA A 111 11.99 3.99 -3.19
CA ALA A 111 11.26 3.16 -4.14
C ALA A 111 10.64 3.96 -5.29
N LEU A 112 10.13 5.17 -5.02
CA LEU A 112 9.57 6.06 -6.04
C LEU A 112 10.64 6.65 -6.98
N ALA A 113 11.87 6.86 -6.46
CA ALA A 113 12.99 7.37 -7.25
C ALA A 113 13.63 6.27 -8.12
N ALA A 114 13.42 5.01 -7.81
CA ALA A 114 14.05 3.89 -8.48
C ALA A 114 13.35 3.51 -9.80
N GLY A 115 13.88 3.99 -10.91
CA GLY A 115 13.65 3.41 -12.24
C GLY A 115 12.29 3.65 -12.90
N VAL A 116 11.38 4.45 -12.33
CA VAL A 116 10.09 4.78 -12.93
C VAL A 116 10.12 6.16 -13.58
N ASP A 117 9.96 6.21 -14.88
CA ASP A 117 9.71 7.48 -15.60
C ASP A 117 8.23 7.87 -15.43
N TRP A 118 7.96 8.71 -14.43
CA TRP A 118 6.62 9.16 -14.08
C TRP A 118 5.95 10.01 -15.17
N ARG A 119 6.73 10.73 -15.99
CA ARG A 119 6.21 11.49 -17.13
C ARG A 119 5.72 10.55 -18.22
N ALA A 120 6.51 9.53 -18.55
CA ALA A 120 6.10 8.50 -19.49
C ALA A 120 4.88 7.71 -18.99
N GLN A 121 4.81 7.41 -17.68
CA GLN A 121 3.65 6.73 -17.09
C GLN A 121 2.38 7.60 -17.15
N ALA A 122 2.47 8.90 -16.90
CA ALA A 122 1.34 9.82 -17.04
C ALA A 122 0.85 9.88 -18.49
N ALA A 123 1.75 10.02 -19.44
CA ALA A 123 1.44 10.02 -20.88
C ALA A 123 0.76 8.69 -21.29
N ALA A 124 1.31 7.55 -20.87
CA ALA A 124 0.73 6.24 -21.15
C ALA A 124 -0.66 6.05 -20.51
N ALA A 125 -0.88 6.53 -19.29
CA ALA A 125 -2.18 6.50 -18.62
C ALA A 125 -3.22 7.35 -19.38
N ARG A 126 -2.81 8.55 -19.85
CA ARG A 126 -3.63 9.41 -20.69
C ARG A 126 -4.02 8.72 -22.00
N VAL A 127 -3.02 8.18 -22.72
CA VAL A 127 -3.24 7.51 -24.01
C VAL A 127 -4.17 6.31 -23.87
N ARG A 128 -4.00 5.49 -22.84
CA ARG A 128 -4.91 4.36 -22.58
C ARG A 128 -6.37 4.78 -22.37
N ARG A 129 -6.60 5.95 -21.81
CA ARG A 129 -7.96 6.42 -21.49
C ARG A 129 -8.60 7.25 -22.57
N PHE A 130 -7.82 8.07 -23.30
CA PHE A 130 -8.33 9.10 -24.21
C PHE A 130 -7.82 8.94 -25.66
N GLY A 131 -6.96 7.98 -25.91
CA GLY A 131 -6.34 7.79 -27.23
C GLY A 131 -5.06 8.61 -27.42
N ARG A 132 -4.46 8.43 -28.61
CA ARG A 132 -3.15 9.03 -28.92
C ARG A 132 -3.23 10.52 -29.23
N SER A 133 -4.37 11.02 -29.70
CA SER A 133 -4.56 12.43 -30.04
C SER A 133 -4.34 13.33 -28.82
N SER A 134 -3.61 14.43 -29.03
CA SER A 134 -3.45 15.45 -28.00
C SER A 134 -4.77 16.21 -27.80
N PRO A 135 -5.05 16.69 -26.57
CA PRO A 135 -6.26 17.48 -26.32
C PRO A 135 -6.17 18.81 -27.07
N ALA A 136 -7.16 19.08 -27.93
CA ALA A 136 -7.19 20.26 -28.78
C ALA A 136 -7.78 21.51 -28.06
N THR A 137 -8.74 21.29 -27.16
CA THR A 137 -9.45 22.36 -26.46
C THR A 137 -9.04 22.45 -24.98
N LEU A 138 -9.21 23.64 -24.38
CA LEU A 138 -9.01 23.83 -22.94
C LEU A 138 -9.88 22.87 -22.10
N ARG A 139 -11.13 22.65 -22.51
CA ARG A 139 -12.04 21.71 -21.84
C ARG A 139 -11.53 20.28 -21.86
N GLU A 140 -10.95 19.84 -22.98
CA GLU A 140 -10.34 18.52 -23.09
C GLU A 140 -9.08 18.41 -22.21
N LYS A 141 -8.22 19.44 -22.24
CA LYS A 141 -7.03 19.51 -21.38
C LYS A 141 -7.41 19.39 -19.91
N ALA A 142 -8.35 20.20 -19.44
CA ALA A 142 -8.85 20.17 -18.07
C ALA A 142 -9.44 18.81 -17.67
N ARG A 143 -10.22 18.16 -18.56
CA ARG A 143 -10.76 16.83 -18.33
C ARG A 143 -9.67 15.77 -18.18
N GLN A 144 -8.64 15.83 -19.04
CA GLN A 144 -7.53 14.88 -18.99
C GLN A 144 -6.63 15.13 -17.79
N ALA A 145 -6.39 16.40 -17.43
CA ALA A 145 -5.64 16.79 -16.24
C ALA A 145 -6.32 16.26 -14.96
N ARG A 146 -7.61 16.49 -14.77
CA ARG A 146 -8.39 15.94 -13.64
C ARG A 146 -8.32 14.42 -13.54
N PHE A 147 -8.38 13.72 -14.66
CA PHE A 147 -8.19 12.27 -14.67
C PHE A 147 -6.82 11.85 -14.11
N LEU A 148 -5.73 12.49 -14.57
CA LEU A 148 -4.38 12.19 -14.12
C LEU A 148 -4.16 12.60 -12.65
N GLN A 149 -4.73 13.74 -12.23
CA GLN A 149 -4.72 14.18 -10.83
C GLN A 149 -5.42 13.16 -9.92
N TYR A 150 -6.59 12.67 -10.31
CA TYR A 150 -7.30 11.62 -9.60
C TYR A 150 -6.50 10.30 -9.51
N ARG A 151 -5.67 10.02 -10.53
CA ARG A 151 -4.74 8.89 -10.52
C ARG A 151 -3.53 9.12 -9.63
N GLY A 152 -3.31 10.34 -9.14
CA GLY A 152 -2.22 10.71 -8.23
C GLY A 152 -0.92 11.11 -8.93
N PHE A 153 -0.99 11.59 -10.18
CA PHE A 153 0.16 12.22 -10.82
C PHE A 153 0.34 13.66 -10.30
N SER A 154 1.60 14.13 -10.20
CA SER A 154 1.90 15.50 -9.80
C SER A 154 1.56 16.50 -10.91
N ALA A 155 1.48 17.80 -10.55
CA ALA A 155 1.24 18.88 -11.50
C ALA A 155 2.21 18.84 -12.68
N ASP A 156 3.50 18.60 -12.43
CA ASP A 156 4.53 18.51 -13.49
C ASP A 156 4.30 17.35 -14.45
N HIS A 157 3.92 16.18 -13.93
CA HIS A 157 3.60 15.02 -14.75
C HIS A 157 2.37 15.27 -15.63
N ILE A 158 1.35 15.93 -15.05
CA ILE A 158 0.12 16.29 -15.75
C ILE A 158 0.39 17.31 -16.84
N ARG A 159 1.14 18.37 -16.53
CA ARG A 159 1.52 19.41 -17.50
C ARG A 159 2.29 18.81 -18.66
N ALA A 160 3.24 17.92 -18.38
CA ALA A 160 4.00 17.22 -19.44
C ALA A 160 3.12 16.34 -20.33
N ALA A 161 2.08 15.69 -19.76
CA ALA A 161 1.22 14.77 -20.50
C ALA A 161 0.08 15.46 -21.27
N THR A 162 -0.41 16.61 -20.83
CA THR A 162 -1.63 17.26 -21.37
C THR A 162 -1.38 18.67 -21.92
N GLY A 163 -0.27 19.30 -21.56
CA GLY A 163 -0.05 20.73 -21.78
C GLY A 163 -1.01 21.64 -21.00
N ALA A 164 -1.65 21.10 -19.93
CA ALA A 164 -2.53 21.85 -19.04
C ALA A 164 -1.89 22.01 -17.66
N ASP A 165 -2.10 23.16 -17.03
CA ASP A 165 -1.80 23.34 -15.62
C ASP A 165 -3.02 22.90 -14.80
N PRO A 166 -2.89 21.90 -13.90
CA PRO A 166 -4.02 21.41 -13.12
C PRO A 166 -4.47 22.39 -12.03
N ASP A 167 -3.64 23.39 -11.69
CA ASP A 167 -3.90 24.38 -10.65
C ASP A 167 -4.50 25.70 -11.22
N THR A 168 -4.73 25.76 -12.54
CA THR A 168 -5.37 26.89 -13.22
C THR A 168 -6.81 26.52 -13.58
N ASP A 169 -7.75 26.88 -12.70
CA ASP A 169 -9.21 26.81 -12.93
C ASP A 169 -9.75 28.22 -13.19
#